data_b1deae0774a854071d9a8c0418047b4f
#
_entry.id   b1deae0774a854071d9a8c0418047b4f
#
_cell.length_a   1.000
_cell.length_b   1.000
_cell.length_c   1.000
_cell.angle_alpha   90.00
_cell.angle_beta   90.00
_cell.angle_gamma   90.00
#
_symmetry.space_group_name_H-M   'P 1'
#
loop_
_entity.id
_entity.type
_entity.pdbx_description
1 polymer ?
#
loop_
_entity_poly.entity_id
_entity_poly.type
_entity_poly.pdbx_seq_one_letter_code
_entity_poly.pdbx_strand_id
1 'polypeptide(L)'
;MLLHTLGWAVLSLSGLGHAVAAPSSVVLSCAVVYLPQRSTWVREVRIDWDKKAIRRLRIDGIEPHGFSLIPQGVMTAVDNERIQIDLVARQWQSDFRGQATGQGRCETVPG
;
A
#
# COMPACT_ATOMS: atom_id res chain seq x y z
N MET A 1 -1.43 -46.27 26.39
CA MET A 1 -1.07 -45.66 26.36
C MET A 1 -0.83 -44.65 26.02
N LEU A 2 -0.85 -44.73 26.06
CA LEU A 2 -0.45 -43.78 25.87
C LEU A 2 -0.13 -42.93 25.35
N LEU A 3 -0.05 -42.81 25.13
CA LEU A 3 0.43 -41.95 24.80
C LEU A 3 0.57 -41.19 24.12
N HIS A 4 0.46 -41.14 24.04
CA HIS A 4 0.80 -40.37 23.51
C HIS A 4 0.67 -39.37 23.16
N THR A 5 0.29 -39.27 23.31
CA THR A 5 0.33 -38.29 23.22
C THR A 5 0.77 -37.44 23.15
N LEU A 6 1.15 -37.45 22.99
CA LEU A 6 1.78 -36.54 22.98
C LEU A 6 2.09 -35.79 22.36
N GLY A 7 2.08 -35.76 21.99
CA GLY A 7 2.57 -34.90 21.47
C GLY A 7 2.30 -34.24 20.83
N TRP A 8 2.02 -34.38 20.85
CA TRP A 8 1.95 -33.56 20.20
C TRP A 8 1.76 -32.50 20.19
N ALA A 9 1.57 -32.40 20.47
CA ALA A 9 1.56 -31.35 20.58
C ALA A 9 2.00 -30.53 20.43
N VAL A 10 2.36 -30.70 20.28
CA VAL A 10 3.03 -29.78 20.29
C VAL A 10 3.20 -29.07 19.55
N LEU A 11 3.16 -29.30 19.20
CA LEU A 11 3.56 -28.52 18.71
C LEU A 11 3.16 -27.65 18.25
N SER A 12 2.68 -27.70 18.22
CA SER A 12 2.44 -26.75 17.98
C SER A 12 2.55 -25.75 18.19
N LEU A 13 2.79 -25.75 18.49
CA LEU A 13 3.13 -24.78 18.84
C LEU A 13 3.58 -24.02 18.47
N SER A 14 3.78 -24.16 18.26
CA SER A 14 4.30 -23.48 18.11
C SER A 14 4.37 -22.72 17.49
N GLY A 15 4.32 -22.71 17.10
CA GLY A 15 4.56 -21.96 16.52
C GLY A 15 4.11 -21.20 16.32
N LEU A 16 3.71 -21.16 16.45
CA LEU A 16 3.36 -20.36 16.33
C LEU A 16 3.40 -19.30 16.42
N GLY A 17 3.37 -19.26 16.55
CA GLY A 17 3.35 -18.25 16.96
C GLY A 17 4.07 -17.20 16.63
N HIS A 18 4.77 -17.25 16.44
CA HIS A 18 5.37 -16.27 16.21
C HIS A 18 5.04 -15.69 15.22
N ALA A 19 4.16 -15.89 15.10
CA ALA A 19 3.59 -15.12 14.29
C ALA A 19 3.76 -13.77 14.53
N VAL A 20 4.80 -13.42 14.80
CA VAL A 20 5.07 -12.15 14.92
C VAL A 20 4.95 -11.47 13.70
N ALA A 21 4.33 -10.42 13.68
CA ALA A 21 4.09 -9.66 12.55
C ALA A 21 5.35 -9.26 11.88
N ALA A 22 5.71 -9.93 10.87
CA ALA A 22 6.78 -9.50 10.00
C ALA A 22 6.33 -8.27 9.25
N PRO A 23 7.23 -7.37 8.92
CA PRO A 23 6.90 -6.27 8.03
C PRO A 23 6.36 -6.80 6.72
N SER A 24 5.38 -6.16 6.19
CA SER A 24 4.79 -6.56 4.94
C SER A 24 4.77 -5.39 3.97
N SER A 25 4.61 -5.71 2.71
CA SER A 25 4.67 -4.75 1.63
C SER A 25 3.54 -5.01 0.67
N VAL A 26 2.96 -3.94 0.16
CA VAL A 26 1.91 -4.03 -0.84
C VAL A 26 2.30 -3.12 -1.99
N VAL A 27 2.09 -3.61 -3.20
CA VAL A 27 2.32 -2.82 -4.41
C VAL A 27 1.00 -2.69 -5.13
N LEU A 28 0.65 -1.46 -5.46
CA LEU A 28 -0.55 -1.16 -6.22
C LEU A 28 -0.14 -0.63 -7.59
N SER A 29 -0.84 -1.07 -8.61
CA SER A 29 -0.71 -0.54 -9.95
C SER A 29 -1.95 0.28 -10.22
N CYS A 30 -1.80 1.57 -10.46
CA CYS A 30 -2.91 2.50 -10.63
C CYS A 30 -2.94 3.01 -12.06
N ALA A 31 -4.03 2.75 -12.76
CA ALA A 31 -4.22 3.28 -14.11
C ALA A 31 -4.88 4.64 -13.96
N VAL A 32 -4.13 5.70 -14.19
CA VAL A 32 -4.56 7.07 -13.90
C VAL A 32 -4.76 7.84 -15.19
N VAL A 33 -5.94 8.40 -15.36
CA VAL A 33 -6.25 9.28 -16.48
C VAL A 33 -6.04 10.71 -16.03
N TYR A 34 -5.26 11.44 -16.79
CA TYR A 34 -4.95 12.84 -16.50
C TYR A 34 -5.73 13.76 -17.41
N LEU A 35 -6.36 14.76 -16.82
CA LEU A 35 -7.12 15.77 -17.54
C LEU A 35 -6.41 17.11 -17.40
N PRO A 36 -6.47 17.97 -18.41
CA PRO A 36 -7.31 17.91 -19.60
C PRO A 36 -6.73 17.10 -20.76
N GLN A 37 -5.49 16.63 -20.67
CA GLN A 37 -4.80 15.97 -21.78
C GLN A 37 -5.43 14.65 -22.20
N ARG A 38 -6.13 13.99 -21.29
CA ARG A 38 -6.72 12.66 -21.49
C ARG A 38 -5.66 11.60 -21.72
N SER A 39 -4.52 11.74 -21.06
CA SER A 39 -3.47 10.73 -21.15
C SER A 39 -3.62 9.77 -19.99
N THR A 40 -3.28 8.50 -20.22
CA THR A 40 -3.34 7.46 -19.19
C THR A 40 -1.92 7.04 -18.86
N TRP A 41 -1.63 7.01 -17.58
CA TRP A 41 -0.33 6.57 -17.07
C TRP A 41 -0.56 5.51 -16.02
N VAL A 42 0.29 4.49 -16.03
CA VAL A 42 0.27 3.51 -14.96
C VAL A 42 1.23 3.99 -13.89
N ARG A 43 0.72 4.19 -12.70
CA ARG A 43 1.50 4.65 -11.57
C ARG A 43 1.63 3.53 -10.56
N GLU A 44 2.80 3.40 -9.99
CA GLU A 44 3.05 2.36 -8.99
C GLU A 44 3.09 2.98 -7.61
N VAL A 45 2.39 2.36 -6.67
CA VAL A 45 2.39 2.76 -5.28
C VAL A 45 2.88 1.59 -4.46
N ARG A 46 3.96 1.80 -3.71
CA ARG A 46 4.47 0.76 -2.82
C ARG A 46 4.35 1.23 -1.39
N ILE A 47 3.76 0.40 -0.56
CA ILE A 47 3.55 0.73 0.83
C ILE A 47 4.16 -0.37 1.67
N ASP A 48 5.07 0.00 2.54
CA ASP A 48 5.68 -0.93 3.48
C ASP A 48 5.08 -0.68 4.85
N TRP A 49 4.61 -1.75 5.46
CA TRP A 49 3.94 -1.71 6.76
C TRP A 49 4.82 -2.32 7.83
N ASP A 50 4.69 -1.81 9.04
CA ASP A 50 5.25 -2.45 10.21
C ASP A 50 4.17 -2.44 11.26
N LYS A 51 3.69 -3.63 11.60
CA LYS A 51 2.54 -3.77 12.45
C LYS A 51 1.34 -3.11 11.78
N LYS A 52 0.77 -2.09 12.35
CA LYS A 52 -0.38 -1.44 11.75
C LYS A 52 -0.05 -0.07 11.20
N ALA A 53 1.22 0.24 11.09
CA ALA A 53 1.64 1.57 10.66
C ALA A 53 2.35 1.51 9.32
N ILE A 54 2.14 2.52 8.50
CA ILE A 54 2.88 2.66 7.26
C ILE A 54 4.27 3.18 7.61
N ARG A 55 5.29 2.43 7.22
CA ARG A 55 6.66 2.83 7.45
C ARG A 55 7.25 3.57 6.29
N ARG A 56 6.87 3.21 5.07
CA ARG A 56 7.46 3.78 3.88
C ARG A 56 6.45 3.79 2.77
N LEU A 57 6.47 4.84 2.00
CA LEU A 57 5.65 5.01 0.83
C LEU A 57 6.56 5.37 -0.33
N ARG A 58 6.34 4.76 -1.49
CA ARG A 58 7.05 5.14 -2.71
C ARG A 58 6.05 5.25 -3.85
N ILE A 59 6.23 6.29 -4.65
CA ILE A 59 5.43 6.52 -5.84
C ILE A 59 6.38 6.39 -7.03
N ASP A 60 6.14 5.40 -7.89
CA ASP A 60 7.00 5.12 -9.04
C ASP A 60 8.47 4.95 -8.62
N GLY A 61 8.68 4.32 -7.48
CA GLY A 61 10.02 4.11 -6.96
C GLY A 61 10.63 5.29 -6.23
N ILE A 62 9.93 6.42 -6.18
CA ILE A 62 10.44 7.63 -5.54
C ILE A 62 9.85 7.74 -4.15
N GLU A 63 10.70 7.96 -3.17
CA GLU A 63 10.23 8.18 -1.81
C GLU A 63 9.92 9.66 -1.63
N PRO A 64 8.65 10.03 -1.38
CA PRO A 64 8.30 11.44 -1.17
C PRO A 64 8.97 11.98 0.09
N HIS A 65 9.00 13.28 0.22
CA HIS A 65 9.54 13.91 1.43
C HIS A 65 8.72 13.56 2.67
N GLY A 66 7.45 13.25 2.49
CA GLY A 66 6.61 12.85 3.59
C GLY A 66 5.23 12.46 3.09
N PHE A 67 4.42 11.97 4.01
CA PHE A 67 3.04 11.64 3.70
C PHE A 67 2.20 11.84 4.96
N SER A 68 0.90 12.00 4.74
CA SER A 68 -0.07 12.13 5.83
C SER A 68 -1.10 11.03 5.72
N LEU A 69 -1.55 10.53 6.85
CA LEU A 69 -2.64 9.57 6.87
C LEU A 69 -3.97 10.30 6.79
N ILE A 70 -4.88 9.75 6.01
CA ILE A 70 -6.26 10.19 5.95
C ILE A 70 -7.13 9.00 6.34
N PRO A 71 -8.43 9.20 6.61
CA PRO A 71 -9.23 8.11 7.18
C PRO A 71 -9.18 6.81 6.41
N GLN A 72 -9.08 6.84 5.09
CA GLN A 72 -9.08 5.62 4.30
C GLN A 72 -7.83 5.44 3.49
N GLY A 73 -6.78 6.18 3.78
CA GLY A 73 -5.59 6.05 2.97
C GLY A 73 -4.49 7.03 3.30
N VAL A 74 -3.85 7.54 2.27
CA VAL A 74 -2.66 8.33 2.44
C VAL A 74 -2.62 9.48 1.43
N MET A 75 -2.06 10.61 1.88
CA MET A 75 -1.80 11.76 1.03
C MET A 75 -0.32 12.03 0.98
N THR A 76 0.17 12.37 -0.19
CA THR A 76 1.57 12.74 -0.37
C THR A 76 1.72 13.69 -1.55
N ALA A 77 2.95 14.04 -1.88
CA ALA A 77 3.23 14.87 -3.04
C ALA A 77 4.58 14.49 -3.61
N VAL A 78 4.63 14.40 -4.93
CA VAL A 78 5.85 14.14 -5.68
C VAL A 78 5.85 15.03 -6.91
N ASP A 79 6.91 15.82 -7.11
CA ASP A 79 7.09 16.64 -8.32
C ASP A 79 5.89 17.51 -8.64
N ASN A 80 5.41 18.26 -7.66
CA ASN A 80 4.28 19.17 -7.81
C ASN A 80 2.93 18.47 -8.02
N GLU A 81 2.90 17.17 -7.95
CA GLU A 81 1.65 16.43 -7.99
C GLU A 81 1.25 16.06 -6.57
N ARG A 82 0.10 16.52 -6.14
CA ARG A 82 -0.48 16.15 -4.86
C ARG A 82 -1.31 14.91 -5.09
N ILE A 83 -1.03 13.86 -4.34
CA ILE A 83 -1.58 12.54 -4.59
C ILE A 83 -2.34 12.07 -3.37
N GLN A 84 -3.53 11.57 -3.59
CA GLN A 84 -4.35 10.99 -2.55
C GLN A 84 -4.75 9.59 -2.97
N ILE A 85 -4.49 8.62 -2.12
CA ILE A 85 -4.78 7.23 -2.43
C ILE A 85 -5.72 6.70 -1.37
N ASP A 86 -6.90 6.27 -1.82
CA ASP A 86 -7.86 5.60 -0.97
C ASP A 86 -7.51 4.11 -1.00
N LEU A 87 -7.05 3.58 0.11
CA LEU A 87 -6.61 2.19 0.17
C LEU A 87 -7.76 1.22 0.33
N VAL A 88 -8.93 1.71 0.74
CA VAL A 88 -10.12 0.88 0.85
C VAL A 88 -10.80 0.76 -0.49
N ALA A 89 -11.06 1.88 -1.15
CA ALA A 89 -11.69 1.90 -2.46
C ALA A 89 -10.70 1.61 -3.59
N ARG A 90 -9.41 1.68 -3.30
CA ARG A 90 -8.34 1.49 -4.28
C ARG A 90 -8.45 2.48 -5.42
N GLN A 91 -8.47 3.74 -5.05
CA GLN A 91 -8.60 4.82 -6.00
C GLN A 91 -7.50 5.84 -5.81
N TRP A 92 -7.04 6.37 -6.94
CA TRP A 92 -6.03 7.42 -7.00
C TRP A 92 -6.71 8.71 -7.41
N GLN A 93 -6.40 9.80 -6.71
CA GLN A 93 -6.76 11.14 -7.12
C GLN A 93 -5.54 12.02 -6.98
N SER A 94 -5.32 12.88 -7.94
CA SER A 94 -4.18 13.78 -7.86
C SER A 94 -4.47 15.10 -8.52
N ASP A 95 -3.59 16.06 -8.26
CA ASP A 95 -3.75 17.42 -8.71
C ASP A 95 -2.40 18.09 -8.86
N PHE A 96 -2.19 18.73 -10.01
CA PHE A 96 -1.01 19.52 -10.29
C PHE A 96 -1.37 20.99 -10.15
N ARG A 97 -1.53 21.48 -8.92
CA ARG A 97 -1.81 22.89 -8.63
C ARG A 97 -2.98 23.45 -9.46
N GLY A 98 -3.99 22.63 -9.69
CA GLY A 98 -5.16 23.04 -10.45
C GLY A 98 -4.99 23.04 -11.96
N GLN A 99 -3.81 22.72 -12.47
CA GLN A 99 -3.56 22.73 -13.92
C GLN A 99 -3.92 21.42 -14.58
N ALA A 100 -3.86 20.35 -13.84
CA ALA A 100 -4.22 19.01 -14.33
C ALA A 100 -4.68 18.19 -13.14
N THR A 101 -5.56 17.23 -13.40
CA THR A 101 -6.03 16.31 -12.36
C THR A 101 -5.88 14.90 -12.85
N GLY A 102 -5.65 13.99 -11.91
CA GLY A 102 -5.53 12.56 -12.20
C GLY A 102 -6.56 11.78 -11.42
N GLN A 103 -7.15 10.79 -12.07
CA GLN A 103 -8.07 9.87 -11.43
C GLN A 103 -7.85 8.49 -11.94
N GLY A 104 -7.87 7.50 -11.06
CA GLY A 104 -7.68 6.15 -11.52
C GLY A 104 -8.04 5.11 -10.49
N ARG A 105 -7.99 3.88 -10.94
CA ARG A 105 -8.19 2.72 -10.12
C ARG A 105 -6.89 2.01 -9.90
N CYS A 106 -6.75 1.45 -8.71
CA CYS A 106 -5.55 0.73 -8.34
C CYS A 106 -5.88 -0.74 -8.11
N GLU A 107 -4.97 -1.59 -8.53
CA GLU A 107 -5.06 -3.02 -8.31
C GLU A 107 -3.83 -3.50 -7.58
N THR A 108 -4.02 -4.48 -6.71
CA THR A 108 -2.89 -5.09 -6.01
C THR A 108 -2.10 -5.93 -6.99
N VAL A 109 -0.80 -5.72 -7.00
CA VAL A 109 0.09 -6.51 -7.85
C VAL A 109 0.58 -7.69 -7.03
N PRO A 110 0.50 -8.92 -7.56
CA PRO A 110 1.02 -10.08 -6.85
C PRO A 110 2.51 -9.90 -6.62
N GLY A 111 2.94 -10.13 -5.40
CA GLY A 111 4.33 -9.90 -5.03
C GLY A 111 5.21 -11.10 -5.09
#